data_3f892f48e8c40f2fd245d75ce34f9a15
#
_entry.id   3f892f48e8c40f2fd245d75ce34f9a15
#
_cell.length_a   1.000
_cell.length_b   1.000
_cell.length_c   1.000
_cell.angle_alpha   90.00
_cell.angle_beta   90.00
_cell.angle_gamma   90.00
#
_symmetry.space_group_name_H-M   'P 1'
#
loop_
_entity.id
_entity.type
_entity.pdbx_description
1 polymer ?
#
loop_
_entity_poly.entity_id
_entity_poly.type
_entity_poly.pdbx_seq_one_letter_code
_entity_poly.pdbx_strand_id
1 'polypeptide(L)'
;MDIKQKADSLARKYKTRNPFEILQGLNAILVFAPLIDTRAFYQYFQRNNIIYIDENLPRHEQAFECAHEMGHMFLHKKANTIFMDTRTELNTCRYEREADLFAMSLLVSDDMIAE
;
A
#
# COMPACT_ATOMS: atom_id res chain seq x y z
N MET A 1 11.79 0.82 12.84
CA MET A 1 10.73 1.83 12.81
C MET A 1 9.37 1.16 12.91
N ASP A 2 8.53 1.73 13.74
CA ASP A 2 7.16 1.26 13.92
C ASP A 2 6.34 1.55 12.65
N ILE A 3 5.59 0.57 12.19
CA ILE A 3 4.78 0.69 10.97
C ILE A 3 3.71 1.77 11.13
N LYS A 4 3.07 1.82 12.29
CA LYS A 4 2.06 2.85 12.58
C LYS A 4 2.69 4.25 12.53
N GLN A 5 3.87 4.41 13.09
CA GLN A 5 4.59 5.68 13.06
C GLN A 5 4.91 6.10 11.63
N LYS A 6 5.28 5.14 10.79
CA LYS A 6 5.56 5.42 9.38
C LYS A 6 4.32 5.92 8.67
N ALA A 7 3.20 5.25 8.88
CA ALA A 7 1.93 5.64 8.26
C ALA A 7 1.49 7.02 8.75
N ASP A 8 1.56 7.26 10.05
CA ASP A 8 1.17 8.56 10.62
C ASP A 8 2.08 9.69 10.13
N SER A 9 3.36 9.39 9.98
CA SER A 9 4.33 10.36 9.46
C SER A 9 3.98 10.79 8.03
N LEU A 10 3.59 9.84 7.19
CA LEU A 10 3.16 10.13 5.82
C LEU A 10 1.88 10.96 5.81
N ALA A 11 0.92 10.61 6.66
CA ALA A 11 -0.33 11.36 6.75
C ALA A 11 -0.07 12.82 7.15
N ARG A 12 0.85 13.03 8.10
CA ARG A 12 1.22 14.38 8.52
C ARG A 12 1.94 15.14 7.42
N LYS A 13 2.86 14.47 6.73
CA LYS A 13 3.65 15.11 5.68
C LYS A 13 2.77 15.60 4.54
N TYR A 14 1.83 14.79 4.12
CA TYR A 14 0.97 15.12 2.98
C TYR A 14 -0.38 15.71 3.40
N LYS A 15 -0.62 15.82 4.71
CA LYS A 15 -1.81 16.44 5.28
C LYS A 15 -3.11 15.75 4.85
N THR A 16 -3.04 14.45 4.67
CA THR A 16 -4.18 13.65 4.25
C THR A 16 -3.93 12.19 4.60
N ARG A 17 -5.00 11.42 4.82
CA ARG A 17 -4.92 9.97 4.96
C ARG A 17 -5.44 9.26 3.72
N ASN A 18 -5.80 10.02 2.68
CA ASN A 18 -6.24 9.47 1.42
C ASN A 18 -5.03 8.92 0.65
N PRO A 19 -4.94 7.60 0.42
CA PRO A 19 -3.77 7.02 -0.23
C PRO A 19 -3.56 7.54 -1.65
N PHE A 20 -4.64 7.85 -2.36
CA PHE A 20 -4.51 8.35 -3.73
C PHE A 20 -3.84 9.73 -3.75
N GLU A 21 -4.18 10.58 -2.79
CA GLU A 21 -3.58 11.91 -2.68
C GLU A 21 -2.10 11.81 -2.29
N ILE A 22 -1.77 10.90 -1.39
CA ILE A 22 -0.37 10.71 -0.98
C ILE A 22 0.46 10.24 -2.17
N LEU A 23 -0.06 9.28 -2.95
CA LEU A 23 0.65 8.80 -4.13
C LEU A 23 0.89 9.90 -5.14
N GLN A 24 -0.10 10.78 -5.32
CA GLN A 24 0.05 11.92 -6.22
C GLN A 24 1.19 12.82 -5.75
N GLY A 25 1.27 13.08 -4.45
CA GLY A 25 2.34 13.88 -3.87
C GLY A 25 3.71 13.23 -3.99
N LEU A 26 3.76 11.91 -4.06
CA LEU A 26 5.00 11.13 -4.22
C LEU A 26 5.43 10.98 -5.68
N ASN A 27 4.61 11.43 -6.62
CA ASN A 27 4.82 11.21 -8.04
C ASN A 27 4.85 9.71 -8.39
N ALA A 28 4.13 8.91 -7.63
CA ALA A 28 3.95 7.50 -7.97
C ALA A 28 2.87 7.37 -9.04
N ILE A 29 2.98 6.32 -9.82
CA ILE A 29 2.03 6.07 -10.91
C ILE A 29 0.92 5.16 -10.41
N LEU A 30 -0.32 5.57 -10.59
CA LEU A 30 -1.49 4.81 -10.19
C LEU A 30 -2.26 4.42 -11.45
N VAL A 31 -2.50 3.12 -11.61
CA VAL A 31 -3.15 2.57 -12.80
C VAL A 31 -4.41 1.80 -12.36
N PHE A 32 -5.56 2.21 -12.87
CA PHE A 32 -6.81 1.46 -12.71
C PHE A 32 -7.04 0.67 -13.99
N ALA A 33 -7.20 -0.63 -13.85
CA ALA A 33 -7.34 -1.53 -15.00
C ALA A 33 -8.15 -2.76 -14.57
N PRO A 34 -8.75 -3.47 -15.53
CA PRO A 34 -9.40 -4.74 -15.19
C PRO A 34 -8.33 -5.79 -14.89
N LEU A 35 -8.22 -6.18 -13.62
CA LEU A 35 -7.24 -7.16 -13.20
C LEU A 35 -7.92 -8.51 -13.04
N ILE A 36 -7.20 -9.59 -13.41
CA ILE A 36 -7.68 -10.96 -13.31
C ILE A 36 -6.87 -11.64 -12.21
N ASP A 37 -7.58 -12.29 -11.30
CA ASP A 37 -6.98 -13.08 -10.20
C ASP A 37 -6.19 -12.26 -9.17
N THR A 38 -6.28 -10.94 -9.23
CA THR A 38 -5.66 -10.10 -8.20
C THR A 38 -6.47 -8.81 -8.06
N ARG A 39 -6.43 -8.22 -6.87
CA ARG A 39 -7.14 -6.98 -6.58
C ARG A 39 -6.26 -5.76 -6.83
N ALA A 40 -4.95 -5.91 -6.61
CA ALA A 40 -3.98 -4.85 -6.80
C ALA A 40 -2.58 -5.44 -6.72
N PHE A 41 -1.61 -4.74 -7.28
CA PHE A 41 -0.21 -5.12 -7.08
C PHE A 41 0.69 -3.89 -7.25
N TYR A 42 1.89 -3.99 -6.66
CA TYR A 42 2.90 -2.95 -6.70
C TYR A 42 4.06 -3.42 -7.57
N GLN A 43 4.58 -2.50 -8.40
CA GLN A 43 5.74 -2.77 -9.24
C GLN A 43 6.69 -1.58 -9.16
N TYR A 44 7.98 -1.87 -9.02
CA TYR A 44 9.01 -0.86 -9.15
C TYR A 44 9.74 -1.13 -10.46
N PHE A 45 9.62 -0.21 -11.41
CA PHE A 45 10.13 -0.42 -12.75
C PHE A 45 10.71 0.88 -13.29
N GLN A 46 11.95 0.82 -13.75
CA GLN A 46 12.65 1.97 -14.33
C GLN A 46 12.56 3.21 -13.42
N ARG A 47 12.82 2.99 -12.11
CA ARG A 47 12.82 4.03 -11.09
C ARG A 47 11.43 4.61 -10.80
N ASN A 48 10.39 3.97 -11.30
CA ASN A 48 9.02 4.39 -11.02
C ASN A 48 8.33 3.42 -10.09
N ASN A 49 7.65 3.97 -9.09
CA ASN A 49 6.74 3.20 -8.24
C ASN A 49 5.39 3.18 -8.93
N ILE A 50 4.88 2.00 -9.21
CA ILE A 50 3.61 1.85 -9.93
C ILE A 50 2.69 0.97 -9.09
N ILE A 51 1.47 1.43 -8.85
CA ILE A 51 0.45 0.63 -8.17
C ILE A 51 -0.70 0.42 -9.14
N TYR A 52 -1.05 -0.84 -9.35
CA TYR A 52 -2.17 -1.24 -10.19
C TYR A 52 -3.33 -1.66 -9.29
N ILE A 53 -4.53 -1.18 -9.61
CA ILE A 53 -5.73 -1.48 -8.82
C ILE A 53 -6.82 -1.93 -9.77
N ASP A 54 -7.54 -3.00 -9.39
CA ASP A 54 -8.67 -3.48 -10.17
C ASP A 54 -9.77 -2.41 -10.18
N GLU A 55 -10.09 -1.93 -11.37
CA GLU A 55 -11.07 -0.86 -11.53
C GLU A 55 -12.49 -1.30 -11.16
N ASN A 56 -12.73 -2.60 -11.07
CA ASN A 56 -14.06 -3.15 -10.78
C ASN A 56 -14.35 -3.25 -9.28
N LEU A 57 -13.36 -2.94 -8.42
CA LEU A 57 -13.58 -2.94 -6.97
C LEU A 57 -14.40 -1.72 -6.56
N PRO A 58 -15.23 -1.84 -5.52
CA PRO A 58 -15.85 -0.66 -4.90
C PRO A 58 -14.80 0.32 -4.40
N ARG A 59 -15.13 1.60 -4.35
CA ARG A 59 -14.17 2.65 -4.02
C ARG A 59 -13.46 2.42 -2.70
N HIS A 60 -14.19 2.01 -1.67
CA HIS A 60 -13.57 1.78 -0.35
C HIS A 60 -12.56 0.64 -0.38
N GLU A 61 -12.81 -0.39 -1.21
CA GLU A 61 -11.85 -1.48 -1.36
C GLU A 61 -10.65 -1.05 -2.19
N GLN A 62 -10.86 -0.19 -3.20
CA GLN A 62 -9.75 0.38 -3.95
C GLN A 62 -8.81 1.17 -3.02
N ALA A 63 -9.39 1.93 -2.09
CA ALA A 63 -8.60 2.72 -1.15
C ALA A 63 -7.78 1.80 -0.22
N PHE A 64 -8.39 0.73 0.29
CA PHE A 64 -7.68 -0.21 1.14
C PHE A 64 -6.55 -0.89 0.37
N GLU A 65 -6.84 -1.38 -0.83
CA GLU A 65 -5.82 -2.07 -1.63
C GLU A 65 -4.69 -1.12 -2.02
N CYS A 66 -5.02 0.13 -2.32
CA CYS A 66 -4.00 1.14 -2.60
C CYS A 66 -3.07 1.33 -1.40
N ALA A 67 -3.64 1.48 -0.21
CA ALA A 67 -2.85 1.65 1.01
C ALA A 67 -2.03 0.40 1.32
N HIS A 68 -2.58 -0.79 1.05
CA HIS A 68 -1.87 -2.06 1.24
C HIS A 68 -0.62 -2.13 0.33
N GLU A 69 -0.79 -1.77 -0.95
CA GLU A 69 0.35 -1.77 -1.88
C GLU A 69 1.36 -0.69 -1.52
N MET A 70 0.92 0.44 -0.99
CA MET A 70 1.82 1.45 -0.44
C MET A 70 2.65 0.88 0.70
N GLY A 71 2.05 0.00 1.51
CA GLY A 71 2.78 -0.70 2.56
C GLY A 71 3.95 -1.50 1.99
N HIS A 72 3.72 -2.25 0.93
CA HIS A 72 4.81 -2.96 0.24
C HIS A 72 5.85 -1.99 -0.31
N MET A 73 5.40 -0.88 -0.88
CA MET A 73 6.29 0.11 -1.45
C MET A 73 7.24 0.71 -0.40
N PHE A 74 6.73 1.03 0.78
CA PHE A 74 7.54 1.66 1.82
C PHE A 74 8.31 0.67 2.67
N LEU A 75 7.77 -0.52 2.88
CA LEU A 75 8.36 -1.49 3.82
C LEU A 75 9.13 -2.59 3.13
N HIS A 76 8.75 -2.97 1.91
CA HIS A 76 9.26 -4.16 1.23
C HIS A 76 9.78 -3.89 -0.18
N LYS A 77 10.20 -2.67 -0.45
CA LYS A 77 10.63 -2.28 -1.80
C LYS A 77 11.75 -3.18 -2.33
N LYS A 78 12.68 -3.54 -1.46
CA LYS A 78 13.80 -4.39 -1.85
C LYS A 78 13.41 -5.85 -1.97
N ALA A 79 12.29 -6.24 -1.38
CA ALA A 79 11.75 -7.59 -1.49
C ALA A 79 10.66 -7.59 -2.56
N ASN A 80 11.06 -7.28 -3.77
CA ASN A 80 10.20 -7.19 -4.95
C ASN A 80 9.29 -8.42 -5.06
N THR A 81 8.10 -8.26 -5.61
CA THR A 81 7.12 -9.34 -5.76
C THR A 81 7.68 -10.57 -6.47
N ILE A 82 8.59 -10.38 -7.42
CA ILE A 82 9.23 -11.49 -8.11
C ILE A 82 10.01 -12.36 -7.12
N PHE A 83 10.69 -11.73 -6.17
CA PHE A 83 11.44 -12.44 -5.16
C PHE A 83 10.54 -13.05 -4.10
N MET A 84 9.39 -12.41 -3.82
CA MET A 84 8.45 -12.95 -2.85
C MET A 84 7.88 -14.29 -3.29
N ASP A 85 7.68 -14.47 -4.58
CA ASP A 85 7.18 -15.74 -5.12
C ASP A 85 8.15 -16.90 -4.90
N THR A 86 9.44 -16.62 -4.77
CA THR A 86 10.45 -17.65 -4.57
C THR A 86 10.83 -17.82 -3.10
N ARG A 87 10.26 -17.02 -2.21
CA ARG A 87 10.54 -17.08 -0.79
C ARG A 87 9.63 -18.08 -0.08
N THR A 88 9.97 -18.38 1.16
CA THR A 88 9.14 -19.26 1.97
C THR A 88 7.81 -18.58 2.25
N GLU A 89 6.76 -19.37 2.42
CA GLU A 89 5.43 -18.86 2.79
C GLU A 89 5.48 -17.98 4.03
N LEU A 90 6.36 -18.31 4.97
CA LEU A 90 6.47 -17.57 6.23
C LEU A 90 6.83 -16.10 5.97
N ASN A 91 7.79 -15.84 5.10
CA ASN A 91 8.20 -14.48 4.77
C ASN A 91 7.10 -13.74 4.02
N THR A 92 6.41 -14.41 3.11
CA THR A 92 5.32 -13.83 2.37
C THR A 92 4.18 -13.42 3.31
N CYS A 93 3.81 -14.30 4.24
CA CYS A 93 2.77 -14.00 5.23
C CYS A 93 3.15 -12.82 6.11
N ARG A 94 4.41 -12.73 6.50
CA ARG A 94 4.90 -11.63 7.31
C ARG A 94 4.77 -10.30 6.56
N TYR A 95 5.20 -10.27 5.30
CA TYR A 95 5.12 -9.05 4.50
C TYR A 95 3.67 -8.63 4.27
N GLU A 96 2.79 -9.59 4.06
CA GLU A 96 1.37 -9.29 3.86
C GLU A 96 0.74 -8.71 5.13
N ARG A 97 1.08 -9.26 6.30
CA ARG A 97 0.59 -8.73 7.57
C ARG A 97 1.09 -7.32 7.83
N GLU A 98 2.36 -7.06 7.48
CA GLU A 98 2.94 -5.73 7.66
C GLU A 98 2.27 -4.72 6.74
N ALA A 99 1.97 -5.11 5.50
CA ALA A 99 1.28 -4.24 4.56
C ALA A 99 -0.16 -3.95 5.02
N ASP A 100 -0.85 -4.95 5.57
CA ASP A 100 -2.18 -4.76 6.13
C ASP A 100 -2.13 -3.79 7.32
N LEU A 101 -1.15 -3.95 8.20
CA LEU A 101 -1.00 -3.06 9.34
C LEU A 101 -0.74 -1.62 8.89
N PHE A 102 0.09 -1.46 7.87
CA PHE A 102 0.33 -0.13 7.29
C PHE A 102 -0.95 0.48 6.76
N ALA A 103 -1.73 -0.30 5.99
CA ALA A 103 -2.98 0.17 5.40
C ALA A 103 -3.97 0.60 6.48
N MET A 104 -4.14 -0.23 7.49
CA MET A 104 -5.05 0.08 8.59
C MET A 104 -4.59 1.33 9.33
N SER A 105 -3.29 1.43 9.59
CA SER A 105 -2.74 2.57 10.32
C SER A 105 -2.87 3.87 9.54
N LEU A 106 -2.76 3.79 8.22
CA LEU A 106 -2.91 4.97 7.38
C LEU A 106 -4.36 5.44 7.30
N LEU A 107 -5.27 4.49 7.06
CA LEU A 107 -6.66 4.83 6.80
C LEU A 107 -7.45 5.20 8.05
N VAL A 108 -7.04 4.68 9.20
CA VAL A 108 -7.77 4.89 10.47
C VAL A 108 -6.86 5.62 11.44
N SER A 109 -7.25 6.85 11.81
CA SER A 109 -6.48 7.63 12.77
C SER A 109 -6.88 7.24 14.19
N ASP A 110 -6.02 7.56 15.16
CA ASP A 110 -6.32 7.35 16.57
C ASP A 110 -7.58 8.10 17.01
N ASP A 111 -7.81 9.27 16.43
CA ASP A 111 -8.99 10.07 16.74
C ASP A 111 -10.28 9.37 16.35
N MET A 112 -10.25 8.57 15.28
CA MET A 112 -11.41 7.80 14.85
C MET A 112 -11.71 6.64 15.79
N ILE A 113 -10.68 6.13 16.44
CA ILE A 113 -10.81 4.99 17.35
C ILE A 113 -11.21 5.42 18.77
N ALA A 114 -10.82 6.63 19.16
CA ALA A 114 -10.95 7.12 20.53
C ALA A 114 -12.40 7.43 20.95
N GLU A 115 -13.35 7.33 20.08
CA GLU A 115 -14.75 7.62 20.39
C GLU A 115 -15.41 6.51 21.18
#